data_506c2706f4b02868596a6cbc3a6607fb
#
_entry.id   506c2706f4b02868596a6cbc3a6607fb
#
_cell.length_a   1.000
_cell.length_b   1.000
_cell.length_c   1.000
_cell.angle_alpha   90.00
_cell.angle_beta   90.00
_cell.angle_gamma   90.00
#
_symmetry.space_group_name_H-M   'P 1'
#
loop_
_entity.id
_entity.type
_entity.pdbx_description
1 polymer ?
#
loop_
_entity_poly.entity_id
_entity_poly.type
_entity_poly.pdbx_seq_one_letter_code
_entity_poly.pdbx_strand_id
1 'polypeptide(L)'
;VQPDMTVFDKLPGVKKKEYYYALGSLAGHKNFKWVREVAARNPDKTFVVAGGKDLAAFGSAEADAAQNTSNIFYPGYVTDGQNKALMQNCKGFLHPAVFEGFGIPPLEALSLGAPIALARASCLPELYGDTARYFDPYDYDVDLDALFAKPAAPPDKVLAKYSWEKTARFWLDEIKKCAEA
;
A
#
# COMPACT_ATOMS: atom_id res chain seq x y z
N VAL A 1 -17.65 5.08 0.70
CA VAL A 1 -17.21 5.91 -0.45
C VAL A 1 -17.24 5.05 -1.72
N GLN A 2 -17.77 5.57 -2.83
CA GLN A 2 -17.75 4.89 -4.13
C GLN A 2 -16.38 5.06 -4.81
N PRO A 3 -15.94 4.09 -5.64
CA PRO A 3 -14.72 4.25 -6.43
C PRO A 3 -14.84 5.42 -7.40
N ASP A 4 -13.83 6.28 -7.44
CA ASP A 4 -13.74 7.40 -8.39
C ASP A 4 -12.69 7.07 -9.46
N MET A 5 -13.19 6.71 -10.64
CA MET A 5 -12.36 6.27 -11.76
C MET A 5 -11.66 7.44 -12.49
N THR A 6 -11.98 8.69 -12.18
CA THR A 6 -11.34 9.87 -12.79
C THR A 6 -9.84 9.95 -12.48
N VAL A 7 -9.37 9.21 -11.47
CA VAL A 7 -7.93 9.10 -11.19
C VAL A 7 -7.13 8.61 -12.39
N PHE A 8 -7.71 7.75 -13.23
CA PHE A 8 -7.02 7.22 -14.40
C PHE A 8 -6.81 8.27 -15.51
N ASP A 9 -7.55 9.37 -15.51
CA ASP A 9 -7.33 10.51 -16.42
C ASP A 9 -5.97 11.19 -16.14
N LYS A 10 -5.45 11.06 -14.90
CA LYS A 10 -4.13 11.54 -14.49
C LYS A 10 -3.00 10.54 -14.74
N LEU A 11 -3.31 9.35 -15.24
CA LEU A 11 -2.39 8.23 -15.37
C LEU A 11 -2.36 7.69 -16.82
N PRO A 12 -1.94 8.51 -17.81
CA PRO A 12 -1.94 8.10 -19.21
C PRO A 12 -1.05 6.87 -19.41
N GLY A 13 -1.58 5.85 -20.10
CA GLY A 13 -0.87 4.60 -20.36
C GLY A 13 -0.94 3.55 -19.25
N VAL A 14 -1.43 3.88 -18.06
CA VAL A 14 -1.63 2.91 -16.98
C VAL A 14 -2.88 2.08 -17.25
N LYS A 15 -2.71 0.76 -17.37
CA LYS A 15 -3.81 -0.16 -17.62
C LYS A 15 -4.26 -0.84 -16.33
N LYS A 16 -5.58 -0.98 -16.19
CA LYS A 16 -6.18 -1.68 -15.05
C LYS A 16 -5.69 -3.12 -14.98
N LYS A 17 -5.42 -3.61 -13.76
CA LYS A 17 -4.89 -4.95 -13.47
C LYS A 17 -3.47 -5.23 -13.99
N GLU A 18 -2.77 -4.21 -14.52
CA GLU A 18 -1.40 -4.36 -15.03
C GLU A 18 -0.37 -3.53 -14.24
N TYR A 19 -0.76 -2.84 -13.17
CA TYR A 19 0.16 -2.04 -12.35
C TYR A 19 0.21 -2.50 -10.90
N TYR A 20 1.35 -2.27 -10.26
CA TYR A 20 1.53 -2.37 -8.82
C TYR A 20 1.25 -1.03 -8.17
N TYR A 21 0.56 -1.04 -7.04
CA TYR A 21 0.13 0.18 -6.35
C TYR A 21 0.76 0.29 -4.97
N ALA A 22 1.24 1.47 -4.61
CA ALA A 22 1.69 1.80 -3.26
C ALA A 22 1.10 3.15 -2.82
N LEU A 23 0.76 3.27 -1.54
CA LEU A 23 0.14 4.46 -0.95
C LEU A 23 0.82 4.80 0.37
N GLY A 24 1.12 6.07 0.59
CA GLY A 24 1.58 6.56 1.89
C GLY A 24 2.18 7.96 1.85
N SER A 25 2.53 8.46 3.04
CA SER A 25 3.32 9.68 3.18
C SER A 25 4.77 9.43 2.78
N LEU A 26 5.52 10.51 2.48
CA LEU A 26 6.93 10.45 2.10
C LEU A 26 7.89 10.28 3.30
N ALA A 27 7.38 9.90 4.47
CA ALA A 27 8.20 9.65 5.64
C ALA A 27 9.17 8.47 5.41
N GLY A 28 10.42 8.60 5.86
CA GLY A 28 11.47 7.62 5.59
C GLY A 28 11.13 6.18 5.97
N HIS A 29 10.37 5.98 7.05
CA HIS A 29 9.92 4.65 7.46
C HIS A 29 8.93 3.98 6.50
N LYS A 30 8.27 4.72 5.60
CA LYS A 30 7.41 4.19 4.53
C LYS A 30 8.22 3.56 3.39
N ASN A 31 9.52 3.83 3.33
CA ASN A 31 10.49 3.17 2.46
C ASN A 31 10.12 3.14 0.96
N PHE A 32 9.61 4.24 0.42
CA PHE A 32 9.33 4.33 -1.02
C PHE A 32 10.59 4.24 -1.90
N LYS A 33 11.78 4.38 -1.28
CA LYS A 33 13.04 4.04 -1.95
C LYS A 33 12.99 2.61 -2.48
N TRP A 34 12.47 1.65 -1.71
CA TRP A 34 12.32 0.27 -2.16
C TRP A 34 11.50 0.16 -3.45
N VAL A 35 10.38 0.87 -3.54
CA VAL A 35 9.53 0.85 -4.76
C VAL A 35 10.31 1.37 -5.96
N ARG A 36 11.07 2.46 -5.81
CA ARG A 36 11.89 3.03 -6.90
C ARG A 36 12.99 2.07 -7.36
N GLU A 37 13.70 1.48 -6.42
CA GLU A 37 14.79 0.55 -6.71
C GLU A 37 14.28 -0.72 -7.41
N VAL A 38 13.13 -1.26 -6.95
CA VAL A 38 12.49 -2.40 -7.60
C VAL A 38 11.95 -2.02 -8.98
N ALA A 39 11.36 -0.86 -9.14
CA ALA A 39 10.86 -0.39 -10.43
C ALA A 39 11.99 -0.23 -11.47
N ALA A 40 13.14 0.31 -11.04
CA ALA A 40 14.30 0.44 -11.90
C ALA A 40 14.84 -0.91 -12.41
N ARG A 41 14.69 -1.99 -11.61
CA ARG A 41 15.09 -3.36 -11.96
C ARG A 41 14.01 -4.14 -12.73
N ASN A 42 12.79 -3.59 -12.77
CA ASN A 42 11.64 -4.18 -13.47
C ASN A 42 11.05 -3.18 -14.48
N PRO A 43 11.79 -2.81 -15.55
CA PRO A 43 11.36 -1.76 -16.48
C PRO A 43 10.13 -2.14 -17.32
N ASP A 44 9.79 -3.43 -17.37
CA ASP A 44 8.61 -3.99 -18.04
C ASP A 44 7.34 -3.94 -17.17
N LYS A 45 7.45 -3.56 -15.89
CA LYS A 45 6.34 -3.44 -14.95
C LYS A 45 5.93 -1.99 -14.78
N THR A 46 4.66 -1.77 -14.48
CA THR A 46 4.10 -0.44 -14.20
C THR A 46 3.84 -0.27 -12.72
N PHE A 47 4.20 0.88 -12.17
CA PHE A 47 3.97 1.22 -10.76
C PHE A 47 3.18 2.51 -10.66
N VAL A 48 2.26 2.57 -9.69
CA VAL A 48 1.53 3.78 -9.32
C VAL A 48 1.81 4.04 -7.84
N VAL A 49 2.35 5.22 -7.53
CA VAL A 49 2.67 5.62 -6.16
C VAL A 49 1.89 6.87 -5.81
N ALA A 50 0.91 6.74 -4.90
CA ALA A 50 0.08 7.85 -4.46
C ALA A 50 0.43 8.28 -3.03
N GLY A 51 0.10 9.54 -2.72
CA GLY A 51 0.36 10.16 -1.43
C GLY A 51 1.47 11.20 -1.50
N GLY A 52 1.50 12.10 -0.51
CA GLY A 52 2.36 13.27 -0.57
C GLY A 52 1.75 14.41 -1.37
N LYS A 53 2.04 15.66 -0.97
CA LYS A 53 1.46 16.83 -1.62
C LYS A 53 2.18 17.22 -2.91
N ASP A 54 3.47 16.87 -3.06
CA ASP A 54 4.29 17.20 -4.22
C ASP A 54 5.49 16.26 -4.35
N LEU A 55 5.88 15.91 -5.58
CA LEU A 55 7.16 15.27 -5.89
C LEU A 55 8.36 16.11 -5.38
N ALA A 56 8.23 17.42 -5.31
CA ALA A 56 9.21 18.34 -4.74
C ALA A 56 9.44 18.17 -3.23
N ALA A 57 8.53 17.48 -2.51
CA ALA A 57 8.72 17.12 -1.10
C ALA A 57 9.64 15.90 -0.89
N PHE A 58 9.94 15.13 -1.96
CA PHE A 58 11.19 14.34 -1.99
C PHE A 58 12.33 15.37 -2.11
N GLY A 59 13.32 15.40 -1.25
CA GLY A 59 14.46 16.32 -1.40
C GLY A 59 14.98 16.35 -2.84
N SER A 60 15.69 17.39 -3.26
CA SER A 60 16.08 17.60 -4.65
C SER A 60 16.71 16.37 -5.33
N ALA A 61 17.52 15.60 -4.59
CA ALA A 61 18.14 14.36 -5.10
C ALA A 61 17.12 13.20 -5.26
N GLU A 62 16.06 13.17 -4.47
CA GLU A 62 15.01 12.14 -4.55
C GLU A 62 13.95 12.48 -5.60
N ALA A 63 13.70 13.76 -5.83
CA ALA A 63 12.87 14.23 -6.95
C ALA A 63 13.54 13.94 -8.30
N ASP A 64 14.86 14.13 -8.40
CA ASP A 64 15.65 13.81 -9.60
C ASP A 64 15.69 12.30 -9.86
N ALA A 65 15.79 11.47 -8.81
CA ALA A 65 15.72 10.02 -8.94
C ALA A 65 14.31 9.53 -9.33
N ALA A 66 13.24 10.21 -8.89
CA ALA A 66 11.87 9.90 -9.28
C ALA A 66 11.60 10.22 -10.76
N GLN A 67 12.27 11.22 -11.33
CA GLN A 67 12.16 11.58 -12.75
C GLN A 67 12.86 10.58 -13.68
N ASN A 68 13.79 9.76 -13.18
CA ASN A 68 14.57 8.83 -13.99
C ASN A 68 13.95 7.44 -14.17
N THR A 69 12.78 7.15 -13.56
CA THR A 69 12.07 5.87 -13.73
C THR A 69 10.81 6.10 -14.57
N SER A 70 10.88 5.76 -15.86
CA SER A 70 9.77 5.97 -16.82
C SER A 70 8.53 5.10 -16.56
N ASN A 71 8.62 4.12 -15.66
CA ASN A 71 7.58 3.16 -15.34
C ASN A 71 6.89 3.39 -13.98
N ILE A 72 7.19 4.51 -13.30
CA ILE A 72 6.47 4.92 -12.08
C ILE A 72 5.60 6.15 -12.38
N PHE A 73 4.33 6.07 -12.04
CA PHE A 73 3.35 7.14 -12.19
C PHE A 73 2.95 7.68 -10.83
N TYR A 74 2.98 8.99 -10.67
CA TYR A 74 2.68 9.69 -9.44
C TYR A 74 1.43 10.57 -9.60
N PRO A 75 0.22 10.10 -9.24
CA PRO A 75 -0.99 10.92 -9.29
C PRO A 75 -1.02 12.03 -8.22
N GLY A 76 -0.03 12.06 -7.31
CA GLY A 76 -0.01 12.96 -6.17
C GLY A 76 -1.00 12.54 -5.08
N TYR A 77 -1.63 13.53 -4.44
CA TYR A 77 -2.70 13.28 -3.49
C TYR A 77 -3.93 12.71 -4.22
N VAL A 78 -4.50 11.65 -3.66
CA VAL A 78 -5.72 11.02 -4.14
C VAL A 78 -6.80 11.05 -3.06
N THR A 79 -8.06 11.27 -3.47
CA THR A 79 -9.20 11.18 -2.57
C THR A 79 -9.47 9.71 -2.17
N ASP A 80 -10.28 9.47 -1.15
CA ASP A 80 -10.66 8.11 -0.74
C ASP A 80 -11.31 7.32 -1.88
N GLY A 81 -12.15 7.98 -2.70
CA GLY A 81 -12.75 7.36 -3.88
C GLY A 81 -11.72 6.97 -4.94
N GLN A 82 -10.75 7.85 -5.19
CA GLN A 82 -9.65 7.60 -6.12
C GLN A 82 -8.72 6.51 -5.62
N ASN A 83 -8.37 6.53 -4.31
CA ASN A 83 -7.59 5.47 -3.67
C ASN A 83 -8.29 4.10 -3.81
N LYS A 84 -9.60 4.06 -3.52
CA LYS A 84 -10.41 2.85 -3.69
C LYS A 84 -10.36 2.33 -5.13
N ALA A 85 -10.50 3.22 -6.13
CA ALA A 85 -10.40 2.85 -7.53
C ALA A 85 -9.03 2.27 -7.88
N LEU A 86 -7.94 2.87 -7.37
CA LEU A 86 -6.57 2.38 -7.60
C LEU A 86 -6.34 1.03 -6.93
N MET A 87 -6.76 0.84 -5.68
CA MET A 87 -6.64 -0.44 -4.98
C MET A 87 -7.42 -1.56 -5.68
N GLN A 88 -8.66 -1.31 -6.07
CA GLN A 88 -9.50 -2.31 -6.74
C GLN A 88 -8.97 -2.74 -8.11
N ASN A 89 -8.22 -1.87 -8.79
CA ASN A 89 -7.76 -2.10 -10.16
C ASN A 89 -6.25 -2.36 -10.27
N CYS A 90 -5.51 -2.50 -9.16
CA CYS A 90 -4.10 -2.89 -9.22
C CYS A 90 -3.93 -4.40 -9.46
N LYS A 91 -2.77 -4.80 -9.98
CA LYS A 91 -2.29 -6.18 -10.05
C LYS A 91 -1.89 -6.67 -8.66
N GLY A 92 -1.31 -5.77 -7.84
CA GLY A 92 -0.92 -6.02 -6.47
C GLY A 92 -0.65 -4.72 -5.71
N PHE A 93 -0.97 -4.72 -4.42
CA PHE A 93 -0.67 -3.61 -3.52
C PHE A 93 0.65 -3.87 -2.79
N LEU A 94 1.57 -2.91 -2.85
CA LEU A 94 2.90 -2.97 -2.24
C LEU A 94 2.94 -2.07 -1.00
N HIS A 95 3.40 -2.61 0.13
CA HIS A 95 3.59 -1.84 1.35
C HIS A 95 5.00 -2.04 1.92
N PRO A 96 5.98 -1.23 1.52
CA PRO A 96 7.38 -1.44 1.83
C PRO A 96 7.81 -0.87 3.19
N ALA A 97 6.87 -0.38 4.01
CA ALA A 97 7.16 0.26 5.28
C ALA A 97 7.98 -0.62 6.22
N VAL A 98 9.08 -0.08 6.74
CA VAL A 98 9.95 -0.77 7.70
C VAL A 98 9.46 -0.64 9.13
N PHE A 99 8.57 0.32 9.39
CA PHE A 99 7.94 0.52 10.69
C PHE A 99 6.49 0.97 10.54
N GLU A 100 5.58 0.27 11.22
CA GLU A 100 4.14 0.54 11.30
C GLU A 100 3.61 0.22 12.68
N GLY A 101 2.59 0.96 13.12
CA GLY A 101 1.81 0.60 14.30
C GLY A 101 0.73 -0.45 13.98
N PHE A 102 0.16 -0.37 12.76
CA PHE A 102 -0.88 -1.29 12.30
C PHE A 102 -0.81 -1.57 10.79
N GLY A 103 -0.63 -0.54 9.95
CA GLY A 103 -0.66 -0.71 8.50
C GLY A 103 -2.09 -0.73 7.94
N ILE A 104 -2.86 0.33 8.15
CA ILE A 104 -4.25 0.46 7.63
C ILE A 104 -4.33 0.26 6.11
N PRO A 105 -3.45 0.87 5.26
CA PRO A 105 -3.58 0.73 3.82
C PRO A 105 -3.57 -0.71 3.29
N PRO A 106 -2.75 -1.64 3.79
CA PRO A 106 -2.87 -3.05 3.42
C PRO A 106 -4.23 -3.68 3.78
N LEU A 107 -4.83 -3.32 4.92
CA LEU A 107 -6.14 -3.82 5.32
C LEU A 107 -7.24 -3.32 4.37
N GLU A 108 -7.17 -2.05 3.98
CA GLU A 108 -8.07 -1.47 2.97
C GLU A 108 -7.92 -2.19 1.63
N ALA A 109 -6.69 -2.40 1.17
CA ALA A 109 -6.41 -3.12 -0.08
C ALA A 109 -7.00 -4.54 -0.07
N LEU A 110 -6.80 -5.30 1.02
CA LEU A 110 -7.41 -6.61 1.22
C LEU A 110 -8.94 -6.56 1.16
N SER A 111 -9.56 -5.59 1.85
CA SER A 111 -11.02 -5.44 1.87
C SER A 111 -11.60 -5.14 0.49
N LEU A 112 -10.79 -4.63 -0.41
CA LEU A 112 -11.13 -4.31 -1.80
C LEU A 112 -10.74 -5.43 -2.79
N GLY A 113 -10.25 -6.57 -2.29
CA GLY A 113 -9.86 -7.72 -3.08
C GLY A 113 -8.51 -7.59 -3.80
N ALA A 114 -7.69 -6.61 -3.42
CA ALA A 114 -6.34 -6.48 -3.98
C ALA A 114 -5.39 -7.50 -3.32
N PRO A 115 -4.59 -8.25 -4.10
CA PRO A 115 -3.49 -9.02 -3.56
C PRO A 115 -2.47 -8.07 -2.89
N ILE A 116 -1.96 -8.43 -1.71
CA ILE A 116 -0.99 -7.61 -0.99
C ILE A 116 0.38 -8.27 -0.88
N ALA A 117 1.43 -7.46 -0.99
CA ALA A 117 2.80 -7.83 -0.64
C ALA A 117 3.37 -6.76 0.31
N LEU A 118 3.90 -7.20 1.45
CA LEU A 118 4.30 -6.36 2.56
C LEU A 118 5.76 -6.56 2.89
N ALA A 119 6.42 -5.53 3.38
CA ALA A 119 7.72 -5.70 4.02
C ALA A 119 7.61 -6.70 5.19
N ARG A 120 8.56 -7.62 5.30
CA ARG A 120 8.67 -8.50 6.46
C ARG A 120 9.29 -7.72 7.64
N ALA A 121 8.54 -6.76 8.17
CA ALA A 121 9.02 -5.83 9.18
C ALA A 121 7.90 -5.42 10.14
N SER A 122 8.30 -5.00 11.34
CA SER A 122 7.41 -4.46 12.38
C SER A 122 6.24 -5.41 12.68
N CYS A 123 5.03 -4.87 12.85
CA CYS A 123 3.81 -5.62 13.16
C CYS A 123 3.17 -6.31 11.94
N LEU A 124 3.64 -6.08 10.72
CA LEU A 124 2.96 -6.55 9.52
C LEU A 124 2.83 -8.10 9.45
N PRO A 125 3.87 -8.91 9.75
CA PRO A 125 3.71 -10.36 9.77
C PRO A 125 2.74 -10.86 10.84
N GLU A 126 2.70 -10.22 12.01
CA GLU A 126 1.77 -10.55 13.10
C GLU A 126 0.31 -10.29 12.71
N LEU A 127 0.06 -9.15 12.04
CA LEU A 127 -1.30 -8.72 11.70
C LEU A 127 -1.88 -9.47 10.51
N TYR A 128 -1.07 -9.73 9.48
CA TYR A 128 -1.54 -10.25 8.19
C TYR A 128 -1.25 -11.75 7.98
N GLY A 129 -0.30 -12.35 8.73
CA GLY A 129 0.03 -13.77 8.65
C GLY A 129 0.17 -14.26 7.21
N ASP A 130 -0.41 -15.40 6.91
CA ASP A 130 -0.36 -16.02 5.59
C ASP A 130 -1.29 -15.36 4.54
N THR A 131 -2.04 -14.33 4.91
CA THR A 131 -2.90 -13.58 3.98
C THR A 131 -2.10 -12.64 3.09
N ALA A 132 -0.90 -12.26 3.54
CA ALA A 132 0.02 -11.42 2.78
C ALA A 132 1.19 -12.22 2.21
N ARG A 133 1.77 -11.71 1.14
CA ARG A 133 3.09 -12.11 0.66
C ARG A 133 4.13 -11.18 1.28
N TYR A 134 5.34 -11.69 1.51
CA TYR A 134 6.38 -10.90 2.18
C TYR A 134 7.66 -10.83 1.37
N PHE A 135 8.31 -9.67 1.46
CA PHE A 135 9.64 -9.42 0.91
C PHE A 135 10.54 -8.77 1.98
N ASP A 136 11.84 -8.86 1.80
CA ASP A 136 12.82 -8.13 2.60
C ASP A 136 12.79 -6.65 2.17
N PRO A 137 12.55 -5.68 3.07
CA PRO A 137 12.51 -4.26 2.73
C PRO A 137 13.86 -3.66 2.30
N TYR A 138 14.94 -4.42 2.36
CA TYR A 138 16.28 -4.02 1.95
C TYR A 138 16.78 -4.78 0.73
N ASP A 139 16.06 -5.80 0.27
CA ASP A 139 16.32 -6.49 -0.99
C ASP A 139 15.53 -5.80 -2.11
N TYR A 140 16.24 -5.34 -3.14
CA TYR A 140 15.67 -4.67 -4.30
C TYR A 140 15.61 -5.57 -5.54
N ASP A 141 16.21 -6.77 -5.49
CA ASP A 141 16.20 -7.75 -6.58
C ASP A 141 15.04 -8.73 -6.40
N VAL A 142 13.82 -8.22 -6.49
CA VAL A 142 12.59 -8.96 -6.26
C VAL A 142 11.88 -9.27 -7.56
N ASP A 143 11.71 -10.55 -7.86
CA ASP A 143 10.79 -11.01 -8.90
C ASP A 143 9.35 -10.88 -8.41
N LEU A 144 8.68 -9.81 -8.86
CA LEU A 144 7.30 -9.50 -8.47
C LEU A 144 6.30 -10.54 -8.99
N ASP A 145 6.52 -11.12 -10.18
CA ASP A 145 5.62 -12.14 -10.71
C ASP A 145 5.71 -13.41 -9.87
N ALA A 146 6.93 -13.86 -9.54
CA ALA A 146 7.13 -14.98 -8.63
C ALA A 146 6.59 -14.70 -7.22
N LEU A 147 6.75 -13.48 -6.71
CA LEU A 147 6.24 -13.08 -5.40
C LEU A 147 4.69 -13.17 -5.36
N PHE A 148 4.00 -12.62 -6.35
CA PHE A 148 2.54 -12.63 -6.40
C PHE A 148 1.95 -13.97 -6.85
N ALA A 149 2.72 -14.85 -7.48
CA ALA A 149 2.33 -16.23 -7.78
C ALA A 149 2.28 -17.13 -6.51
N LYS A 150 2.97 -16.75 -5.43
CA LYS A 150 2.91 -17.51 -4.17
C LYS A 150 1.47 -17.51 -3.65
N PRO A 151 0.98 -18.66 -3.13
CA PRO A 151 -0.34 -18.73 -2.51
C PRO A 151 -0.43 -17.79 -1.30
N ALA A 152 -1.63 -17.28 -1.05
CA ALA A 152 -1.96 -16.55 0.17
C ALA A 152 -3.28 -17.08 0.71
N ALA A 153 -3.44 -17.05 2.01
CA ALA A 153 -4.68 -17.45 2.67
C ALA A 153 -5.82 -16.45 2.34
N PRO A 154 -7.09 -16.89 2.36
CA PRO A 154 -8.23 -16.00 2.22
C PRO A 154 -8.22 -14.89 3.28
N PRO A 155 -8.66 -13.66 2.94
CA PRO A 155 -8.59 -12.50 3.82
C PRO A 155 -9.62 -12.50 4.96
N ASP A 156 -10.62 -13.39 4.91
CA ASP A 156 -11.78 -13.37 5.78
C ASP A 156 -11.43 -13.30 7.28
N LYS A 157 -10.44 -14.08 7.72
CA LYS A 157 -10.01 -14.10 9.13
C LYS A 157 -9.41 -12.77 9.57
N VAL A 158 -8.60 -12.14 8.72
CA VAL A 158 -7.98 -10.85 9.02
C VAL A 158 -9.05 -9.77 9.01
N LEU A 159 -9.91 -9.73 7.98
CA LEU A 159 -10.98 -8.75 7.87
C LEU A 159 -12.02 -8.88 8.99
N ALA A 160 -12.36 -10.10 9.42
CA ALA A 160 -13.27 -10.31 10.55
C ALA A 160 -12.69 -9.89 11.90
N LYS A 161 -11.34 -9.91 12.04
CA LYS A 161 -10.68 -9.54 13.29
C LYS A 161 -10.72 -8.03 13.55
N TYR A 162 -10.61 -7.21 12.49
CA TYR A 162 -10.47 -5.77 12.59
C TYR A 162 -11.67 -5.04 12.00
N SER A 163 -12.36 -4.23 12.81
CA SER A 163 -13.43 -3.33 12.37
C SER A 163 -13.50 -2.11 13.26
N TRP A 164 -13.83 -0.97 12.66
CA TRP A 164 -14.04 0.28 13.40
C TRP A 164 -15.15 0.16 14.44
N GLU A 165 -16.21 -0.60 14.15
CA GLU A 165 -17.31 -0.81 15.07
C GLU A 165 -16.84 -1.55 16.34
N LYS A 166 -16.09 -2.65 16.18
CA LYS A 166 -15.52 -3.39 17.33
C LYS A 166 -14.60 -2.50 18.16
N THR A 167 -13.75 -1.74 17.51
CA THR A 167 -12.85 -0.80 18.18
C THR A 167 -13.62 0.27 18.95
N ALA A 168 -14.64 0.86 18.34
CA ALA A 168 -15.48 1.87 18.99
C ALA A 168 -16.24 1.31 20.20
N ARG A 169 -16.80 0.11 20.09
CA ARG A 169 -17.49 -0.57 21.22
C ARG A 169 -16.51 -0.83 22.36
N PHE A 170 -15.34 -1.38 22.06
CA PHE A 170 -14.30 -1.63 23.07
C PHE A 170 -13.93 -0.35 23.82
N TRP A 171 -13.64 0.74 23.13
CA TRP A 171 -13.30 2.00 23.77
C TRP A 171 -14.46 2.59 24.57
N LEU A 172 -15.70 2.49 24.07
CA LEU A 172 -16.87 2.95 24.81
C LEU A 172 -17.02 2.20 26.14
N ASP A 173 -16.81 0.90 26.15
CA ASP A 173 -16.91 0.09 27.36
C ASP A 173 -15.78 0.42 28.37
N GLU A 174 -14.56 0.63 27.88
CA GLU A 174 -13.44 1.05 28.75
C GLU A 174 -13.65 2.45 29.34
N ILE A 175 -14.15 3.40 28.55
CA ILE A 175 -14.46 4.76 29.03
C ILE A 175 -15.56 4.70 30.13
N LYS A 176 -16.61 3.89 29.96
CA LYS A 176 -17.64 3.73 30.98
C LYS A 176 -17.07 3.16 32.27
N LYS A 177 -16.26 2.11 32.22
CA LYS A 177 -15.58 1.55 33.39
C LYS A 177 -14.75 2.60 34.14
N CYS A 178 -14.01 3.43 33.43
CA CYS A 178 -13.22 4.50 34.02
C CYS A 178 -14.08 5.60 34.65
N ALA A 179 -15.27 5.86 34.13
CA ALA A 179 -16.20 6.88 34.66
C ALA A 179 -16.96 6.41 35.89
N GLU A 180 -17.08 5.08 36.10
CA GLU A 180 -17.75 4.45 37.25
C GLU A 180 -16.78 4.13 38.41
N ALA A 181 -15.47 4.28 38.21
CA ALA A 181 -14.43 4.04 39.20
C ALA A 181 -14.08 5.32 39.99
#